data_2b098f3a4ebb910ab990d8c4d2893e18
#
_entry.id   2b098f3a4ebb910ab990d8c4d2893e18
#
_cell.length_a   1.000
_cell.length_b   1.000
_cell.length_c   1.000
_cell.angle_alpha   90.00
_cell.angle_beta   90.00
_cell.angle_gamma   90.00
#
_symmetry.space_group_name_H-M   'P 1'
#
loop_
_entity.id
_entity.type
_entity.pdbx_description
1 polymer ?
#
loop_
_entity_poly.entity_id
_entity_poly.type
_entity_poly.pdbx_seq_one_letter_code
_entity_poly.pdbx_strand_id
1 'polypeptide(L)'
;MRVLKQSLIALMLASTLTLSGCGYNTLQVKDEAVTAAWSEVQNQYQRRADLVPNLVNVVKGYASHEEQVLTEVTQARANVAGLKVDREVLEDPELFQRYQEAQAQMTSALSRLLAVTENYPDLKANQQFRDLHLAEAVVSQGH
;
A
#
# COMPACT_ATOMS: atom_id res chain seq x y z
N MET A 1 -53.25 -33.16 15.19
CA MET A 1 -52.20 -32.50 16.01
C MET A 1 -50.78 -32.92 15.64
N ARG A 2 -50.49 -34.18 15.37
CA ARG A 2 -49.12 -34.62 14.96
C ARG A 2 -48.68 -34.05 13.60
N VAL A 3 -49.56 -34.04 12.62
CA VAL A 3 -49.29 -33.53 11.27
C VAL A 3 -49.02 -32.02 11.28
N LEU A 4 -49.78 -31.27 12.09
CA LEU A 4 -49.59 -29.83 12.24
C LEU A 4 -48.23 -29.47 12.86
N LYS A 5 -47.80 -30.25 13.88
CA LYS A 5 -46.48 -30.09 14.50
C LYS A 5 -45.33 -30.42 13.53
N GLN A 6 -45.48 -31.44 12.70
CA GLN A 6 -44.48 -31.82 11.69
C GLN A 6 -44.38 -30.77 10.59
N SER A 7 -45.48 -30.16 10.17
CA SER A 7 -45.47 -29.07 9.18
C SER A 7 -44.83 -27.80 9.73
N LEU A 8 -45.03 -27.47 11.01
CA LEU A 8 -44.39 -26.33 11.65
C LEU A 8 -42.87 -26.51 11.80
N ILE A 9 -42.44 -27.71 12.12
CA ILE A 9 -41.00 -28.03 12.24
C ILE A 9 -40.33 -27.98 10.85
N ALA A 10 -40.97 -28.50 9.81
CA ALA A 10 -40.49 -28.44 8.44
C ALA A 10 -40.38 -26.99 7.93
N LEU A 11 -41.34 -26.14 8.26
CA LEU A 11 -41.34 -24.73 7.89
C LEU A 11 -40.23 -23.95 8.62
N MET A 12 -39.99 -24.25 9.91
CA MET A 12 -38.89 -23.67 10.67
C MET A 12 -37.51 -24.08 10.11
N LEU A 13 -37.34 -25.35 9.76
CA LEU A 13 -36.11 -25.85 9.15
C LEU A 13 -35.88 -25.22 7.78
N ALA A 14 -36.89 -25.04 6.95
CA ALA A 14 -36.77 -24.38 5.66
C ALA A 14 -36.42 -22.90 5.80
N SER A 15 -36.93 -22.20 6.78
CA SER A 15 -36.63 -20.81 7.08
C SER A 15 -35.19 -20.59 7.53
N THR A 16 -34.60 -21.52 8.28
CA THR A 16 -33.18 -21.41 8.71
C THR A 16 -32.20 -21.63 7.58
N LEU A 17 -32.52 -22.45 6.57
CA LEU A 17 -31.66 -22.66 5.42
C LEU A 17 -31.59 -21.44 4.47
N THR A 18 -32.63 -20.63 4.42
CA THR A 18 -32.66 -19.44 3.52
C THR A 18 -31.91 -18.24 4.10
N LEU A 19 -31.71 -18.17 5.42
CA LEU A 19 -30.96 -17.07 6.04
C LEU A 19 -29.43 -17.19 5.89
N SER A 20 -28.89 -18.36 5.62
CA SER A 20 -27.44 -18.61 5.52
C SER A 20 -26.78 -18.12 4.23
N GLY A 21 -27.56 -17.83 3.18
CA GLY A 21 -27.02 -17.48 1.86
C GLY A 21 -26.63 -16.01 1.69
N CYS A 22 -27.20 -15.09 2.44
CA CYS A 22 -26.98 -13.66 2.22
C CYS A 22 -25.66 -13.12 2.80
N GLY A 23 -25.08 -13.77 3.83
CA GLY A 23 -23.85 -13.32 4.48
C GLY A 23 -22.58 -13.71 3.73
N TYR A 24 -22.58 -14.84 3.06
CA TYR A 24 -21.39 -15.39 2.40
C TYR A 24 -20.95 -14.54 1.19
N ASN A 25 -21.86 -14.12 0.35
CA ASN A 25 -21.56 -13.25 -0.80
C ASN A 25 -21.01 -11.88 -0.38
N THR A 26 -21.52 -11.32 0.72
CA THR A 26 -21.05 -10.01 1.22
C THR A 26 -19.62 -10.08 1.76
N LEU A 27 -19.26 -11.19 2.40
CA LEU A 27 -17.90 -11.42 2.89
C LEU A 27 -16.90 -11.60 1.76
N GLN A 28 -17.25 -12.35 0.72
CA GLN A 28 -16.37 -12.51 -0.46
C GLN A 28 -16.16 -11.19 -1.20
N VAL A 29 -17.19 -10.39 -1.42
CA VAL A 29 -17.07 -9.07 -2.07
C VAL A 29 -16.16 -8.14 -1.26
N LYS A 30 -16.23 -8.18 0.07
CA LYS A 30 -15.36 -7.39 0.93
C LYS A 30 -13.92 -7.88 0.90
N ASP A 31 -13.69 -9.18 0.88
CA ASP A 31 -12.35 -9.77 0.79
C ASP A 31 -11.68 -9.42 -0.56
N GLU A 32 -12.42 -9.51 -1.65
CA GLU A 32 -11.95 -9.06 -2.97
C GLU A 32 -11.62 -7.57 -3.01
N ALA A 33 -12.46 -6.73 -2.38
CA ALA A 33 -12.23 -5.30 -2.30
C ALA A 33 -10.97 -4.96 -1.49
N VAL A 34 -10.73 -5.65 -0.37
CA VAL A 34 -9.50 -5.50 0.43
C VAL A 34 -8.28 -5.93 -0.38
N THR A 35 -8.34 -7.05 -1.08
CA THR A 35 -7.25 -7.55 -1.92
C THR A 35 -6.94 -6.58 -3.05
N ALA A 36 -7.95 -6.02 -3.71
CA ALA A 36 -7.77 -5.02 -4.77
C ALA A 36 -7.16 -3.72 -4.23
N ALA A 37 -7.63 -3.23 -3.09
CA ALA A 37 -7.10 -2.04 -2.43
C ALA A 37 -5.64 -2.24 -2.00
N TRP A 38 -5.31 -3.40 -1.45
CA TRP A 38 -3.95 -3.77 -1.10
C TRP A 38 -3.02 -3.81 -2.31
N SER A 39 -3.47 -4.42 -3.41
CA SER A 39 -2.71 -4.47 -4.66
C SER A 39 -2.41 -3.08 -5.21
N GLU A 40 -3.37 -2.15 -5.13
CA GLU A 40 -3.16 -0.75 -5.53
C GLU A 40 -2.12 -0.05 -4.66
N VAL A 41 -2.20 -0.22 -3.34
CA VAL A 41 -1.19 0.33 -2.40
C VAL A 41 0.20 -0.23 -2.70
N GLN A 42 0.32 -1.53 -2.94
CA GLN A 42 1.58 -2.17 -3.32
C GLN A 42 2.16 -1.60 -4.61
N ASN A 43 1.31 -1.39 -5.62
CA ASN A 43 1.72 -0.82 -6.91
C ASN A 43 2.29 0.58 -6.73
N GLN A 44 1.68 1.42 -5.89
CA GLN A 44 2.18 2.77 -5.63
C GLN A 44 3.48 2.75 -4.81
N TYR A 45 3.59 1.87 -3.84
CA TYR A 45 4.85 1.68 -3.10
C TYR A 45 5.98 1.17 -4.00
N GLN A 46 5.69 0.24 -4.90
CA GLN A 46 6.66 -0.24 -5.88
C GLN A 46 7.09 0.88 -6.83
N ARG A 47 6.13 1.66 -7.32
CA ARG A 47 6.40 2.78 -8.23
C ARG A 47 7.35 3.81 -7.61
N ARG A 48 7.10 4.23 -6.37
CA ARG A 48 8.00 5.19 -5.72
C ARG A 48 9.40 4.64 -5.48
N ALA A 49 9.51 3.36 -5.12
CA ALA A 49 10.81 2.69 -4.98
C ALA A 49 11.57 2.61 -6.31
N ASP A 50 10.87 2.36 -7.41
CA ASP A 50 11.46 2.30 -8.76
C ASP A 50 11.93 3.66 -9.27
N LEU A 51 11.31 4.75 -8.82
CA LEU A 51 11.73 6.12 -9.15
C LEU A 51 13.05 6.52 -8.48
N VAL A 52 13.39 5.94 -7.33
CA VAL A 52 14.54 6.36 -6.51
C VAL A 52 15.87 6.39 -7.28
N PRO A 53 16.27 5.37 -8.06
CA PRO A 53 17.55 5.41 -8.78
C PRO A 53 17.65 6.60 -9.74
N ASN A 54 16.58 6.89 -10.46
CA ASN A 54 16.53 8.01 -11.40
C ASN A 54 16.55 9.35 -10.67
N LEU A 55 15.79 9.47 -9.56
CA LEU A 55 15.80 10.67 -8.73
C LEU A 55 17.18 10.96 -8.16
N VAL A 56 17.87 9.95 -7.63
CA VAL A 56 19.24 10.07 -7.11
C VAL A 56 20.20 10.55 -8.21
N ASN A 57 20.14 9.98 -9.40
CA ASN A 57 20.98 10.39 -10.51
C ASN A 57 20.72 11.84 -10.95
N VAL A 58 19.47 12.27 -10.99
CA VAL A 58 19.11 13.64 -11.33
C VAL A 58 19.63 14.61 -10.26
N VAL A 59 19.43 14.31 -8.96
CA VAL A 59 19.89 15.17 -7.87
C VAL A 59 21.41 15.30 -7.84
N LYS A 60 22.16 14.22 -8.10
CA LYS A 60 23.63 14.26 -8.18
C LYS A 60 24.14 15.25 -9.22
N GLY A 61 23.40 15.48 -10.29
CA GLY A 61 23.76 16.44 -11.33
C GLY A 61 23.62 17.91 -10.89
N TYR A 62 22.80 18.21 -9.89
CA TYR A 62 22.51 19.57 -9.44
C TYR A 62 22.95 19.85 -8.00
N ALA A 63 22.86 18.87 -7.12
CA ALA A 63 23.04 19.01 -5.69
C ALA A 63 23.92 17.89 -5.13
N SER A 64 25.13 17.74 -5.67
CA SER A 64 26.08 16.68 -5.28
C SER A 64 26.51 16.74 -3.81
N HIS A 65 26.38 17.90 -3.16
CA HIS A 65 26.69 18.09 -1.73
C HIS A 65 25.60 17.57 -0.78
N GLU A 66 24.45 17.17 -1.30
CA GLU A 66 23.36 16.58 -0.54
C GLU A 66 23.53 15.05 -0.36
N GLU A 67 24.76 14.62 -0.13
CA GLU A 67 25.16 13.22 -0.05
C GLU A 67 24.39 12.43 1.03
N GLN A 68 24.16 13.06 2.17
CA GLN A 68 23.44 12.42 3.27
C GLN A 68 22.00 12.07 2.86
N VAL A 69 21.27 12.99 2.26
CA VAL A 69 19.89 12.78 1.81
C VAL A 69 19.83 11.68 0.73
N LEU A 70 20.78 11.69 -0.20
CA LEU A 70 20.88 10.67 -1.25
C LEU A 70 21.17 9.28 -0.66
N THR A 71 22.03 9.20 0.34
CA THR A 71 22.35 7.96 1.05
C THR A 71 21.13 7.43 1.80
N GLU A 72 20.41 8.28 2.53
CA GLU A 72 19.20 7.92 3.26
C GLU A 72 18.11 7.35 2.34
N VAL A 73 17.87 7.97 1.20
CA VAL A 73 16.89 7.50 0.21
C VAL A 73 17.31 6.16 -0.38
N THR A 74 18.58 6.00 -0.72
CA THR A 74 19.11 4.74 -1.26
C THR A 74 19.00 3.61 -0.25
N GLN A 75 19.30 3.89 1.02
CA GLN A 75 19.17 2.91 2.10
C GLN A 75 17.71 2.53 2.36
N ALA A 76 16.81 3.51 2.39
CA ALA A 76 15.38 3.26 2.55
C ALA A 76 14.83 2.38 1.41
N ARG A 77 15.26 2.61 0.16
CA ARG A 77 14.91 1.76 -0.97
C ARG A 77 15.42 0.33 -0.78
N ALA A 78 16.65 0.15 -0.34
CA ALA A 78 17.23 -1.17 -0.09
C ALA A 78 16.44 -1.93 0.99
N ASN A 79 16.02 -1.26 2.05
CA ASN A 79 15.21 -1.84 3.12
C ASN A 79 13.84 -2.32 2.61
N VAL A 80 13.19 -1.55 1.77
CA VAL A 80 11.91 -1.94 1.13
C VAL A 80 12.12 -3.12 0.17
N ALA A 81 13.16 -3.08 -0.67
CA ALA A 81 13.45 -4.14 -1.64
C ALA A 81 13.78 -5.50 -0.99
N GLY A 82 14.28 -5.49 0.24
CA GLY A 82 14.56 -6.70 1.00
C GLY A 82 13.33 -7.41 1.57
N LEU A 83 12.16 -6.77 1.53
CA LEU A 83 10.92 -7.33 2.04
C LEU A 83 10.14 -8.01 0.91
N LYS A 84 9.78 -9.28 1.10
CA LYS A 84 8.81 -9.95 0.23
C LYS A 84 7.43 -9.42 0.55
N VAL A 85 6.74 -8.95 -0.48
CA VAL A 85 5.41 -8.36 -0.35
C VAL A 85 4.43 -9.27 -1.07
N ASP A 86 3.92 -10.25 -0.36
CA ASP A 86 2.87 -11.15 -0.79
C ASP A 86 1.68 -11.09 0.17
N ARG A 87 0.69 -11.93 -0.07
CA ARG A 87 -0.50 -11.98 0.78
C ARG A 87 -0.19 -12.36 2.23
N GLU A 88 0.89 -13.10 2.47
CA GLU A 88 1.33 -13.52 3.81
C GLU A 88 1.62 -12.31 4.72
N VAL A 89 2.05 -11.19 4.14
CA VAL A 89 2.29 -9.95 4.90
C VAL A 89 1.04 -9.45 5.60
N LEU A 90 -0.14 -9.59 4.99
CA LEU A 90 -1.42 -9.18 5.61
C LEU A 90 -1.85 -10.11 6.76
N GLU A 91 -1.43 -11.36 6.72
CA GLU A 91 -1.82 -12.39 7.67
C GLU A 91 -0.87 -12.48 8.86
N ASP A 92 0.36 -11.99 8.73
CA ASP A 92 1.39 -11.99 9.78
C ASP A 92 1.59 -10.57 10.34
N PRO A 93 1.17 -10.30 11.60
CA PRO A 93 1.29 -8.98 12.21
C PRO A 93 2.73 -8.45 12.29
N GLU A 94 3.72 -9.32 12.48
CA GLU A 94 5.13 -8.93 12.57
C GLU A 94 5.67 -8.51 11.19
N LEU A 95 5.38 -9.28 10.14
CA LEU A 95 5.76 -8.95 8.77
C LEU A 95 5.07 -7.65 8.31
N PHE A 96 3.80 -7.49 8.66
CA PHE A 96 3.06 -6.27 8.34
C PHE A 96 3.65 -5.04 9.03
N GLN A 97 4.03 -5.15 10.30
CA GLN A 97 4.69 -4.06 11.03
C GLN A 97 6.03 -3.70 10.40
N ARG A 98 6.87 -4.67 10.08
CA ARG A 98 8.16 -4.44 9.39
C ARG A 98 7.95 -3.74 8.04
N TYR A 99 6.95 -4.16 7.30
CA TYR A 99 6.60 -3.53 6.04
C TYR A 99 6.18 -2.08 6.23
N GLN A 100 5.30 -1.80 7.20
CA GLN A 100 4.88 -0.44 7.52
C GLN A 100 6.06 0.45 7.95
N GLU A 101 6.96 -0.06 8.79
CA GLU A 101 8.15 0.66 9.22
C GLU A 101 9.08 1.00 8.05
N ALA A 102 9.33 0.05 7.15
CA ALA A 102 10.15 0.28 5.96
C ALA A 102 9.52 1.32 5.03
N GLN A 103 8.20 1.27 4.84
CA GLN A 103 7.49 2.26 4.03
C GLN A 103 7.46 3.65 4.69
N ALA A 104 7.37 3.73 6.02
CA ALA A 104 7.48 4.99 6.76
C ALA A 104 8.87 5.61 6.63
N GLN A 105 9.94 4.82 6.69
CA GLN A 105 11.30 5.27 6.43
C GLN A 105 11.47 5.81 5.01
N MET A 106 10.91 5.12 4.01
CA MET A 106 10.89 5.58 2.63
C MET A 106 10.16 6.91 2.49
N THR A 107 8.99 7.06 3.10
CA THR A 107 8.22 8.31 3.09
C THR A 107 9.03 9.46 3.71
N SER A 108 9.68 9.23 4.83
CA SER A 108 10.54 10.23 5.49
C SER A 108 11.73 10.63 4.62
N ALA A 109 12.44 9.66 4.03
CA ALA A 109 13.58 9.91 3.16
C ALA A 109 13.19 10.67 1.89
N LEU A 110 12.10 10.30 1.25
CA LEU A 110 11.58 10.98 0.07
C LEU A 110 11.08 12.40 0.38
N SER A 111 10.49 12.62 1.54
CA SER A 111 10.10 13.98 1.99
C SER A 111 11.31 14.89 2.13
N ARG A 112 12.42 14.40 2.68
CA ARG A 112 13.68 15.15 2.75
C ARG A 112 14.26 15.43 1.36
N LEU A 113 14.21 14.46 0.46
CA LEU A 113 14.64 14.65 -0.92
C LEU A 113 13.81 15.72 -1.64
N LEU A 114 12.49 15.71 -1.44
CA LEU A 114 11.60 16.73 -1.99
C LEU A 114 11.89 18.11 -1.39
N ALA A 115 12.22 18.20 -0.12
CA ALA A 115 12.62 19.46 0.52
C ALA A 115 13.90 20.05 -0.10
N VAL A 116 14.86 19.21 -0.50
CA VAL A 116 16.05 19.65 -1.24
C VAL A 116 15.68 20.32 -2.57
N THR A 117 14.69 19.77 -3.29
CA THR A 117 14.27 20.32 -4.60
C THR A 117 13.72 21.73 -4.51
N GLU A 118 13.21 22.17 -3.35
CA GLU A 118 12.71 23.54 -3.17
C GLU A 118 13.80 24.60 -3.39
N ASN A 119 15.06 24.26 -3.17
CA ASN A 119 16.22 25.13 -3.39
C ASN A 119 16.75 25.06 -4.83
N TYR A 120 16.23 24.16 -5.66
CA TYR A 120 16.68 23.88 -7.03
C TYR A 120 15.47 23.90 -7.99
N PRO A 121 15.10 25.03 -8.57
CA PRO A 121 13.92 25.15 -9.44
C PRO A 121 13.93 24.17 -10.63
N ASP A 122 15.11 23.88 -11.19
CA ASP A 122 15.25 22.95 -12.31
C ASP A 122 14.93 21.50 -11.89
N LEU A 123 15.29 21.10 -10.66
CA LEU A 123 14.89 19.79 -10.09
C LEU A 123 13.38 19.72 -9.85
N LYS A 124 12.80 20.77 -9.31
CA LYS A 124 11.35 20.84 -9.04
C LYS A 124 10.54 20.70 -10.33
N ALA A 125 11.03 21.23 -11.46
CA ALA A 125 10.39 21.12 -12.77
C ALA A 125 10.64 19.79 -13.48
N ASN A 126 11.53 18.94 -12.96
CA ASN A 126 11.86 17.66 -13.57
C ASN A 126 10.69 16.67 -13.52
N GLN A 127 10.48 15.92 -14.61
CA GLN A 127 9.37 14.97 -14.73
C GLN A 127 9.41 13.88 -13.64
N GLN A 128 10.60 13.39 -13.29
CA GLN A 128 10.78 12.35 -12.26
C GLN A 128 10.25 12.81 -10.89
N PHE A 129 10.46 14.09 -10.54
CA PHE A 129 9.94 14.65 -9.30
C PHE A 129 8.43 14.88 -9.34
N ARG A 130 7.86 15.25 -10.49
CA ARG A 130 6.41 15.32 -10.66
C ARG A 130 5.76 13.94 -10.51
N ASP A 131 6.36 12.92 -11.08
CA ASP A 131 5.88 11.54 -10.95
C ASP A 131 5.95 11.05 -9.48
N LEU A 132 7.01 11.44 -8.77
CA LEU A 132 7.12 11.16 -7.33
C LEU A 132 6.01 11.86 -6.53
N HIS A 133 5.75 13.14 -6.77
CA HIS A 133 4.67 13.85 -6.10
C HIS A 133 3.30 13.19 -6.31
N LEU A 134 3.03 12.70 -7.52
CA LEU A 134 1.80 11.97 -7.81
C LEU A 134 1.72 10.65 -7.03
N ALA A 135 2.82 9.89 -6.98
CA ALA A 135 2.87 8.63 -6.24
C ALA A 135 2.67 8.83 -4.73
N GLU A 136 3.33 9.85 -4.15
CA GLU A 136 3.17 10.19 -2.73
C GLU A 136 1.76 10.69 -2.39
N ALA A 137 1.13 11.46 -3.27
CA ALA A 137 -0.24 11.90 -3.07
C ALA A 137 -1.23 10.72 -2.99
N VAL A 138 -1.07 9.72 -3.84
CA VAL A 138 -1.91 8.50 -3.80
C VAL A 138 -1.65 7.70 -2.51
N VAL A 139 -0.40 7.54 -2.11
CA VAL A 139 -0.04 6.84 -0.87
C VAL A 139 -0.64 7.54 0.36
N SER A 140 -0.62 8.88 0.39
CA SER A 140 -1.16 9.65 1.52
C SER A 140 -2.69 9.61 1.63
N GLN A 141 -3.39 9.41 0.53
CA GLN A 141 -4.87 9.28 0.51
C GLN A 141 -5.35 7.86 0.86
N GLY A 142 -4.48 6.87 0.75
CA GLY A 142 -4.78 5.47 1.07
C GLY A 142 -4.70 5.12 2.56
N HIS A 143 -4.37 6.08 3.40
CA HIS A 143 -4.38 5.98 4.85
C HIS A 143 -5.59 6.74 5.39
#